data_b80a8d29252b0a22b5508b4dd494ab51
#
_entry.id   b80a8d29252b0a22b5508b4dd494ab51
#
_cell.length_a   1.000
_cell.length_b   1.000
_cell.length_c   1.000
_cell.angle_alpha   90.00
_cell.angle_beta   90.00
_cell.angle_gamma   90.00
#
_symmetry.space_group_name_H-M   'P 1'
#
loop_
_entity.id
_entity.type
_entity.pdbx_description
1 polymer ?
#
loop_
_entity_poly.entity_id
_entity_poly.type
_entity_poly.pdbx_seq_one_letter_code
_entity_poly.pdbx_strand_id
1 'polypeptide(L)'
;MFYPRRRSPNRASQPAFIIVLFGFLSYLASVHAYFIINQPGASTSWAVGSPYPVTWTKGLQDGVDTFDVELMRLYEDGLYLVAKSVPTTYSTLNILLQDVPAGDDYFLLCLNSTDGVTFGISSRFTVSNSSSSSNPSPDPSVPTVTVSGTPDPLKVFATTLGPASNGAHGLLCGNEPGIWGVLVMMGAAVLSGVWTLW
;
A
#
# COMPACT_ATOMS: atom_id res chain seq x y z
N MET A 1 68.70 30.85 -23.84
CA MET A 1 67.57 31.30 -22.98
C MET A 1 66.39 30.37 -23.27
N PHE A 2 66.21 29.30 -22.43
CA PHE A 2 65.16 28.31 -22.66
C PHE A 2 63.97 28.63 -21.75
N TYR A 3 62.77 28.87 -22.32
CA TYR A 3 61.51 29.05 -21.59
C TYR A 3 60.88 27.65 -21.37
N PRO A 4 60.53 27.25 -20.16
CA PRO A 4 59.79 26.02 -19.87
C PRO A 4 58.32 26.17 -20.26
N ARG A 5 57.85 25.31 -21.13
CA ARG A 5 56.46 25.18 -21.59
C ARG A 5 55.60 24.65 -20.42
N ARG A 6 54.75 25.51 -19.83
CA ARG A 6 53.73 25.10 -18.82
C ARG A 6 52.71 24.15 -19.49
N ARG A 7 52.64 22.93 -19.05
CA ARG A 7 51.56 22.00 -19.38
C ARG A 7 50.32 22.50 -18.63
N SER A 8 49.21 22.77 -19.32
CA SER A 8 47.92 23.02 -18.74
C SER A 8 47.35 21.69 -18.17
N PRO A 9 46.71 21.71 -16.96
CA PRO A 9 46.08 20.54 -16.42
C PRO A 9 44.84 20.15 -17.26
N ASN A 10 44.77 18.87 -17.67
CA ASN A 10 43.64 18.31 -18.39
C ASN A 10 42.33 18.46 -17.60
N ARG A 11 41.41 19.28 -18.08
CA ARG A 11 40.05 19.49 -17.55
C ARG A 11 39.04 18.47 -18.13
N ALA A 12 39.41 17.20 -18.28
CA ALA A 12 38.59 16.24 -19.03
C ALA A 12 37.76 15.29 -18.16
N SER A 13 37.70 15.44 -16.83
CA SER A 13 36.99 14.43 -15.98
C SER A 13 35.68 14.91 -15.30
N GLN A 14 35.25 16.15 -15.54
CA GLN A 14 34.06 16.69 -14.85
C GLN A 14 32.69 16.13 -15.31
N PRO A 15 32.43 15.84 -16.63
CA PRO A 15 31.08 15.42 -17.02
C PRO A 15 30.71 14.01 -16.51
N ALA A 16 31.67 13.10 -16.44
CA ALA A 16 31.41 11.74 -15.95
C ALA A 16 31.01 11.70 -14.47
N PHE A 17 31.64 12.53 -13.64
CA PHE A 17 31.31 12.60 -12.22
C PHE A 17 29.91 13.18 -11.97
N ILE A 18 29.49 14.15 -12.77
CA ILE A 18 28.15 14.76 -12.67
C ILE A 18 27.08 13.75 -13.06
N ILE A 19 27.29 12.93 -14.10
CA ILE A 19 26.32 11.90 -14.52
C ILE A 19 26.18 10.82 -13.45
N VAL A 20 27.28 10.38 -12.86
CA VAL A 20 27.24 9.38 -11.75
C VAL A 20 26.55 9.95 -10.51
N LEU A 21 26.80 11.22 -10.17
CA LEU A 21 26.16 11.87 -9.03
C LEU A 21 24.66 12.05 -9.26
N PHE A 22 24.22 12.45 -10.45
CA PHE A 22 22.79 12.53 -10.79
C PHE A 22 22.13 11.16 -10.80
N GLY A 23 22.79 10.13 -11.30
CA GLY A 23 22.32 8.75 -11.23
C GLY A 23 22.13 8.26 -9.79
N PHE A 24 23.06 8.61 -8.91
CA PHE A 24 22.98 8.25 -7.48
C PHE A 24 21.89 9.05 -6.76
N LEU A 25 21.72 10.35 -7.04
CA LEU A 25 20.64 11.15 -6.47
C LEU A 25 19.26 10.67 -6.93
N SER A 26 19.12 10.19 -8.15
CA SER A 26 17.86 9.62 -8.65
C SER A 26 17.49 8.33 -7.92
N TYR A 27 18.46 7.58 -7.43
CA TYR A 27 18.24 6.37 -6.63
C TYR A 27 17.80 6.67 -5.19
N LEU A 28 18.05 7.88 -4.71
CA LEU A 28 17.63 8.35 -3.38
C LEU A 28 16.21 8.97 -3.40
N ALA A 29 15.49 8.89 -4.52
CA ALA A 29 14.08 9.22 -4.55
C ALA A 29 13.37 8.29 -3.56
N SER A 30 13.15 8.80 -2.36
CA SER A 30 12.56 8.09 -1.24
C SER A 30 11.22 7.53 -1.67
N VAL A 31 11.14 6.22 -1.83
CA VAL A 31 9.87 5.54 -1.96
C VAL A 31 9.19 5.68 -0.59
N HIS A 32 8.28 6.62 -0.47
CA HIS A 32 7.49 6.73 0.73
C HIS A 32 6.46 5.61 0.70
N ALA A 33 6.72 4.55 1.46
CA ALA A 33 5.70 3.60 1.82
C ALA A 33 4.67 4.35 2.69
N TYR A 34 3.46 4.48 2.19
CA TYR A 34 2.34 5.05 2.95
C TYR A 34 1.08 4.25 2.70
N PHE A 35 0.26 4.13 3.74
CA PHE A 35 -1.06 3.55 3.69
C PHE A 35 -2.00 4.46 4.47
N ILE A 36 -2.98 5.05 3.79
CA ILE A 36 -3.91 6.01 4.38
C ILE A 36 -5.32 5.50 4.17
N ILE A 37 -6.10 5.40 5.25
CA ILE A 37 -7.53 5.12 5.19
C ILE A 37 -8.24 6.45 4.99
N ASN A 38 -8.88 6.63 3.84
CA ASN A 38 -9.59 7.86 3.49
C ASN A 38 -11.01 7.86 4.04
N GLN A 39 -11.66 6.68 4.07
CA GLN A 39 -12.99 6.47 4.65
C GLN A 39 -12.97 5.20 5.51
N PRO A 40 -13.58 5.24 6.70
CA PRO A 40 -14.33 6.34 7.31
C PRO A 40 -13.43 7.48 7.79
N GLY A 41 -13.92 8.72 7.64
CA GLY A 41 -13.30 9.94 8.19
C GLY A 41 -13.90 10.33 9.54
N ALA A 42 -13.36 11.39 10.18
CA ALA A 42 -13.76 11.82 11.53
C ALA A 42 -15.23 12.27 11.65
N SER A 43 -15.86 12.69 10.57
CA SER A 43 -17.28 13.09 10.54
C SER A 43 -18.22 11.99 10.04
N THR A 44 -17.70 10.78 9.80
CA THR A 44 -18.47 9.67 9.27
C THR A 44 -19.37 9.08 10.35
N SER A 45 -20.62 8.79 10.00
CA SER A 45 -21.58 8.10 10.86
C SER A 45 -22.25 6.97 10.06
N TRP A 46 -21.89 5.73 10.36
CA TRP A 46 -22.46 4.55 9.73
C TRP A 46 -23.73 4.11 10.46
N ALA A 47 -24.78 3.80 9.70
CA ALA A 47 -25.98 3.17 10.26
C ALA A 47 -25.84 1.65 10.25
N VAL A 48 -26.25 1.02 11.33
CA VAL A 48 -26.41 -0.43 11.39
C VAL A 48 -27.42 -0.88 10.33
N GLY A 49 -27.13 -1.98 9.64
CA GLY A 49 -27.97 -2.54 8.57
C GLY A 49 -27.77 -1.91 7.18
N SER A 50 -26.83 -1.00 7.02
CA SER A 50 -26.51 -0.40 5.73
C SER A 50 -25.03 -0.61 5.37
N PRO A 51 -24.70 -0.89 4.09
CA PRO A 51 -23.32 -1.02 3.66
C PRO A 51 -22.67 0.34 3.43
N TYR A 52 -21.40 0.48 3.81
CA TYR A 52 -20.60 1.68 3.62
C TYR A 52 -19.21 1.34 3.04
N PRO A 53 -18.68 2.18 2.16
CA PRO A 53 -17.36 1.97 1.58
C PRO A 53 -16.26 2.31 2.59
N VAL A 54 -15.28 1.45 2.69
CA VAL A 54 -13.95 1.72 3.23
C VAL A 54 -13.04 2.00 2.05
N THR A 55 -12.38 3.15 2.04
CA THR A 55 -11.47 3.53 0.96
C THR A 55 -10.09 3.84 1.50
N TRP A 56 -9.06 3.51 0.73
CA TRP A 56 -7.68 3.74 1.11
C TRP A 56 -6.82 4.22 -0.07
N THR A 57 -5.70 4.79 0.27
CA THR A 57 -4.63 5.13 -0.67
C THR A 57 -3.33 4.57 -0.14
N LYS A 58 -2.55 3.90 -0.98
CA LYS A 58 -1.27 3.31 -0.61
C LYS A 58 -0.17 3.65 -1.61
N GLY A 59 1.08 3.54 -1.17
CA GLY A 59 2.24 3.64 -2.05
C GLY A 59 2.33 2.47 -3.03
N LEU A 60 2.85 2.71 -4.22
CA LEU A 60 2.96 1.68 -5.26
C LEU A 60 4.02 0.61 -4.96
N GLN A 61 5.03 0.95 -4.15
CA GLN A 61 6.18 0.08 -3.86
C GLN A 61 6.37 -0.10 -2.35
N ASP A 62 5.28 -0.19 -1.61
CA ASP A 62 5.29 -0.38 -0.16
C ASP A 62 5.45 -1.86 0.27
N GLY A 63 5.45 -2.79 -0.69
CA GLY A 63 5.56 -4.22 -0.43
C GLY A 63 4.32 -4.87 0.19
N VAL A 64 3.19 -4.13 0.25
CA VAL A 64 1.93 -4.64 0.77
C VAL A 64 1.03 -5.08 -0.38
N ASP A 65 0.88 -6.37 -0.58
CA ASP A 65 0.01 -6.95 -1.61
C ASP A 65 -1.40 -7.25 -1.09
N THR A 66 -1.49 -7.65 0.17
CA THR A 66 -2.75 -7.90 0.88
C THR A 66 -2.66 -7.36 2.29
N PHE A 67 -3.81 -7.06 2.87
CA PHE A 67 -3.94 -6.68 4.28
C PHE A 67 -5.21 -7.25 4.88
N ASP A 68 -5.27 -7.28 6.20
CA ASP A 68 -6.46 -7.68 6.95
C ASP A 68 -7.14 -6.42 7.50
N VAL A 69 -8.46 -6.48 7.65
CA VAL A 69 -9.28 -5.38 8.18
C VAL A 69 -9.91 -5.80 9.48
N GLU A 70 -9.66 -5.00 10.50
CA GLU A 70 -10.26 -5.15 11.82
C GLU A 70 -11.01 -3.88 12.21
N LEU A 71 -12.11 -4.04 12.96
CA LEU A 71 -12.88 -2.96 13.53
C LEU A 71 -12.78 -3.05 15.05
N MET A 72 -12.40 -1.94 15.69
CA MET A 72 -12.26 -1.88 17.15
C MET A 72 -12.92 -0.65 17.73
N ARG A 73 -13.13 -0.68 19.05
CA ARG A 73 -13.61 0.42 19.85
C ARG A 73 -12.52 0.93 20.79
N LEU A 74 -12.58 2.22 21.12
CA LEU A 74 -11.62 2.83 22.04
C LEU A 74 -11.93 2.50 23.51
N TYR A 75 -13.22 2.43 23.85
CA TYR A 75 -13.68 2.33 25.24
C TYR A 75 -14.21 0.95 25.62
N GLU A 76 -14.21 0.02 24.70
CA GLU A 76 -14.66 -1.36 24.94
C GLU A 76 -13.59 -2.33 24.48
N ASP A 77 -13.39 -3.38 25.26
CA ASP A 77 -12.46 -4.45 24.92
C ASP A 77 -12.99 -5.32 23.76
N GLY A 78 -12.05 -5.83 22.98
CA GLY A 78 -12.31 -6.72 21.88
C GLY A 78 -12.32 -6.03 20.52
N LEU A 79 -12.28 -6.85 19.49
CA LEU A 79 -12.22 -6.42 18.10
C LEU A 79 -13.14 -7.29 17.23
N TYR A 80 -13.56 -6.73 16.10
CA TYR A 80 -14.26 -7.46 15.06
C TYR A 80 -13.27 -7.80 13.95
N LEU A 81 -13.14 -9.08 13.62
CA LEU A 81 -12.36 -9.56 12.51
C LEU A 81 -13.18 -9.45 11.23
N VAL A 82 -13.01 -8.36 10.49
CA VAL A 82 -13.86 -7.97 9.35
C VAL A 82 -13.51 -8.78 8.10
N ALA A 83 -12.33 -8.57 7.55
CA ALA A 83 -11.91 -9.20 6.31
C ALA A 83 -10.44 -9.58 6.35
N LYS A 84 -10.12 -10.78 5.90
CA LYS A 84 -8.76 -11.29 5.76
C LYS A 84 -8.31 -11.28 4.32
N SER A 85 -7.02 -11.00 4.10
CA SER A 85 -6.34 -11.03 2.80
C SER A 85 -7.04 -10.16 1.75
N VAL A 86 -7.38 -8.92 2.12
CA VAL A 86 -7.93 -7.93 1.21
C VAL A 86 -6.85 -7.54 0.19
N PRO A 87 -7.07 -7.77 -1.12
CA PRO A 87 -6.09 -7.37 -2.12
C PRO A 87 -5.95 -5.86 -2.19
N THR A 88 -4.72 -5.37 -2.19
CA THR A 88 -4.45 -3.92 -2.31
C THR A 88 -4.75 -3.37 -3.70
N THR A 89 -5.02 -4.23 -4.67
CA THR A 89 -5.52 -3.85 -6.00
C THR A 89 -6.96 -3.32 -5.96
N TYR A 90 -7.73 -3.65 -4.91
CA TYR A 90 -8.97 -2.95 -4.62
C TYR A 90 -8.63 -1.57 -4.04
N SER A 91 -9.36 -0.55 -4.44
CA SER A 91 -9.28 0.78 -3.84
C SER A 91 -10.36 1.00 -2.77
N THR A 92 -11.29 0.05 -2.68
CA THR A 92 -12.43 0.11 -1.77
C THR A 92 -12.94 -1.29 -1.40
N LEU A 93 -13.61 -1.37 -0.25
CA LEU A 93 -14.32 -2.53 0.27
C LEU A 93 -15.58 -2.05 0.94
N ASN A 94 -16.74 -2.70 0.69
CA ASN A 94 -17.96 -2.36 1.42
C ASN A 94 -18.06 -3.15 2.72
N ILE A 95 -18.42 -2.48 3.81
CA ILE A 95 -18.70 -3.12 5.10
C ILE A 95 -20.15 -2.85 5.49
N LEU A 96 -20.87 -3.91 5.82
CA LEU A 96 -22.20 -3.90 6.41
C LEU A 96 -22.08 -4.29 7.87
N LEU A 97 -22.39 -3.37 8.78
CA LEU A 97 -22.48 -3.66 10.21
C LEU A 97 -23.89 -4.11 10.53
N GLN A 98 -24.02 -5.34 11.08
CA GLN A 98 -25.27 -5.90 11.52
C GLN A 98 -25.15 -6.25 13.00
N ASP A 99 -26.09 -5.82 13.81
CA ASP A 99 -26.13 -6.08 15.26
C ASP A 99 -24.88 -5.59 16.04
N VAL A 100 -24.17 -4.59 15.48
CA VAL A 100 -23.03 -3.97 16.13
C VAL A 100 -23.53 -2.84 17.03
N PRO A 101 -23.09 -2.73 18.30
CA PRO A 101 -23.54 -1.69 19.21
C PRO A 101 -23.28 -0.28 18.68
N ALA A 102 -24.21 0.64 18.90
CA ALA A 102 -23.99 2.05 18.59
C ALA A 102 -22.92 2.65 19.50
N GLY A 103 -22.10 3.54 18.94
CA GLY A 103 -21.02 4.23 19.66
C GLY A 103 -20.30 5.21 18.75
N ASP A 104 -19.56 6.14 19.35
CA ASP A 104 -18.83 7.18 18.64
C ASP A 104 -17.31 6.98 18.67
N ASP A 105 -16.86 5.80 19.04
CA ASP A 105 -15.49 5.46 19.37
C ASP A 105 -14.89 4.34 18.50
N TYR A 106 -15.44 4.15 17.30
CA TYR A 106 -15.00 3.12 16.36
C TYR A 106 -13.81 3.55 15.52
N PHE A 107 -12.93 2.58 15.23
CA PHE A 107 -11.79 2.71 14.31
C PHE A 107 -11.72 1.49 13.41
N LEU A 108 -11.23 1.67 12.20
CA LEU A 108 -10.76 0.59 11.33
C LEU A 108 -9.24 0.52 11.34
N LEU A 109 -8.72 -0.69 11.41
CA LEU A 109 -7.29 -0.99 11.24
C LEU A 109 -7.09 -1.80 9.97
N CYS A 110 -6.07 -1.44 9.21
CA CYS A 110 -5.52 -2.24 8.14
C CYS A 110 -4.16 -2.75 8.60
N LEU A 111 -3.99 -4.06 8.68
CA LEU A 111 -2.81 -4.68 9.28
C LEU A 111 -2.48 -6.02 8.61
N ASN A 112 -1.33 -6.59 8.95
CA ASN A 112 -1.05 -8.00 8.78
C ASN A 112 -1.31 -8.72 10.11
N SER A 113 -2.40 -9.45 10.22
CA SER A 113 -2.80 -10.16 11.46
C SER A 113 -1.84 -11.30 11.84
N THR A 114 -0.98 -11.73 10.91
CA THR A 114 0.00 -12.82 11.17
C THR A 114 1.20 -12.33 11.98
N ASP A 115 1.68 -11.14 11.72
CA ASP A 115 2.86 -10.55 12.39
C ASP A 115 2.52 -9.30 13.22
N GLY A 116 1.28 -8.84 13.18
CA GLY A 116 0.80 -7.69 13.96
C GLY A 116 1.24 -6.33 13.42
N VAL A 117 1.81 -6.28 12.21
CA VAL A 117 2.22 -5.01 11.58
C VAL A 117 0.99 -4.23 11.14
N THR A 118 0.77 -3.06 11.72
CA THR A 118 -0.30 -2.14 11.34
C THR A 118 0.15 -1.24 10.20
N PHE A 119 -0.57 -1.27 9.09
CA PHE A 119 -0.32 -0.43 7.93
C PHE A 119 -1.01 0.93 8.04
N GLY A 120 -2.25 0.96 8.54
CA GLY A 120 -3.01 2.18 8.71
C GLY A 120 -4.16 2.06 9.70
N ILE A 121 -4.54 3.21 10.24
CA ILE A 121 -5.68 3.35 11.17
C ILE A 121 -6.57 4.46 10.65
N SER A 122 -7.90 4.24 10.64
CA SER A 122 -8.85 5.28 10.25
C SER A 122 -8.96 6.39 11.30
N SER A 123 -9.57 7.50 10.93
CA SER A 123 -10.11 8.42 11.93
C SER A 123 -11.19 7.72 12.76
N ARG A 124 -11.42 8.23 13.98
CA ARG A 124 -12.54 7.82 14.82
C ARG A 124 -13.87 8.18 14.12
N PHE A 125 -14.81 7.27 14.10
CA PHE A 125 -16.11 7.47 13.49
C PHE A 125 -17.23 6.90 14.36
N THR A 126 -18.47 7.25 14.02
CA THR A 126 -19.66 6.87 14.77
C THR A 126 -20.39 5.73 14.09
N VAL A 127 -20.89 4.79 14.88
CA VAL A 127 -21.89 3.79 14.49
C VAL A 127 -23.19 4.12 15.18
N SER A 128 -24.30 4.22 14.44
CA SER A 128 -25.60 4.63 14.93
C SER A 128 -26.72 3.72 14.42
N ASN A 129 -27.88 3.79 15.06
CA ASN A 129 -29.07 3.04 14.62
C ASN A 129 -29.88 3.80 13.54
N SER A 130 -29.44 5.01 13.16
CA SER A 130 -30.11 5.83 12.16
C SER A 130 -29.13 6.27 11.07
N SER A 131 -29.57 6.22 9.82
CA SER A 131 -28.75 6.68 8.68
C SER A 131 -28.58 8.20 8.69
N SER A 132 -27.35 8.68 8.46
CA SER A 132 -27.11 10.07 8.08
C SER A 132 -27.02 10.16 6.54
N SER A 133 -27.62 11.21 5.98
CA SER A 133 -27.69 11.42 4.55
C SER A 133 -26.36 11.82 3.87
N SER A 134 -25.29 11.96 4.66
CA SER A 134 -24.00 12.49 4.19
C SER A 134 -22.95 11.45 3.89
N ASN A 135 -23.27 10.16 4.04
CA ASN A 135 -22.29 9.09 3.79
C ASN A 135 -22.17 8.76 2.30
N PRO A 136 -20.98 8.40 1.82
CA PRO A 136 -20.82 7.91 0.46
C PRO A 136 -21.60 6.60 0.26
N SER A 137 -22.14 6.43 -0.95
CA SER A 137 -22.80 5.18 -1.32
C SER A 137 -21.81 4.05 -1.48
N PRO A 138 -22.20 2.80 -1.16
CA PRO A 138 -21.36 1.64 -1.41
C PRO A 138 -21.06 1.47 -2.91
N ASP A 139 -19.90 0.93 -3.21
CA ASP A 139 -19.51 0.60 -4.59
C ASP A 139 -20.04 -0.79 -4.95
N PRO A 140 -20.95 -0.90 -5.93
CA PRO A 140 -21.53 -2.20 -6.31
C PRO A 140 -20.54 -3.14 -7.01
N SER A 141 -19.38 -2.65 -7.44
CA SER A 141 -18.37 -3.43 -8.15
C SER A 141 -17.46 -4.23 -7.22
N VAL A 142 -17.49 -3.96 -5.90
CA VAL A 142 -16.65 -4.61 -4.91
C VAL A 142 -17.47 -5.43 -3.92
N PRO A 143 -16.86 -6.45 -3.29
CA PRO A 143 -17.55 -7.28 -2.32
C PRO A 143 -18.03 -6.47 -1.11
N THR A 144 -19.16 -6.89 -0.54
CA THR A 144 -19.67 -6.40 0.74
C THR A 144 -19.42 -7.45 1.81
N VAL A 145 -18.71 -7.06 2.85
CA VAL A 145 -18.43 -7.89 4.02
C VAL A 145 -19.43 -7.56 5.12
N THR A 146 -20.13 -8.58 5.63
CA THR A 146 -21.07 -8.40 6.75
C THR A 146 -20.39 -8.76 8.07
N VAL A 147 -20.44 -7.83 9.01
CA VAL A 147 -19.94 -7.98 10.37
C VAL A 147 -21.11 -7.97 11.33
N SER A 148 -21.22 -8.96 12.20
CA SER A 148 -22.34 -9.09 13.13
C SER A 148 -21.90 -9.58 14.52
N GLY A 149 -22.71 -9.29 15.51
CA GLY A 149 -22.56 -9.75 16.89
C GLY A 149 -21.67 -8.85 17.74
N THR A 150 -21.13 -9.41 18.81
CA THR A 150 -20.24 -8.72 19.75
C THR A 150 -18.78 -8.93 19.35
N PRO A 151 -17.88 -8.02 19.75
CA PRO A 151 -16.45 -8.21 19.56
C PRO A 151 -15.97 -9.52 20.19
N ASP A 152 -15.20 -10.30 19.44
CA ASP A 152 -14.64 -11.54 19.92
C ASP A 152 -13.31 -11.83 19.23
N PRO A 153 -12.18 -11.67 19.92
CA PRO A 153 -10.87 -11.87 19.35
C PRO A 153 -10.56 -13.35 19.04
N LEU A 154 -11.39 -14.27 19.51
CA LEU A 154 -11.25 -15.70 19.24
C LEU A 154 -12.04 -16.15 17.98
N LYS A 155 -12.85 -15.27 17.43
CA LYS A 155 -13.57 -15.55 16.18
C LYS A 155 -12.62 -15.51 14.98
N VAL A 156 -13.04 -16.17 13.92
CA VAL A 156 -12.42 -16.07 12.60
C VAL A 156 -12.90 -14.82 11.88
N PHE A 157 -12.16 -14.34 10.90
CA PHE A 157 -12.60 -13.25 10.04
C PHE A 157 -13.95 -13.55 9.39
N ALA A 158 -14.81 -12.54 9.35
CA ALA A 158 -16.14 -12.67 8.73
C ALA A 158 -16.05 -13.08 7.26
N THR A 159 -15.01 -12.64 6.57
CA THR A 159 -14.72 -13.02 5.18
C THR A 159 -13.23 -13.15 4.97
N THR A 160 -12.81 -14.16 4.18
CA THR A 160 -11.45 -14.25 3.63
C THR A 160 -11.53 -14.02 2.13
N LEU A 161 -10.87 -13.01 1.65
CA LEU A 161 -10.80 -12.71 0.22
C LEU A 161 -9.62 -13.48 -0.38
N GLY A 162 -9.81 -14.01 -1.58
CA GLY A 162 -8.71 -14.64 -2.32
C GLY A 162 -7.82 -13.57 -2.97
N PRO A 163 -6.60 -13.94 -3.40
CA PRO A 163 -5.80 -13.05 -4.21
C PRO A 163 -6.62 -12.61 -5.42
N ALA A 164 -6.68 -11.31 -5.67
CA ALA A 164 -7.29 -10.80 -6.87
C ALA A 164 -6.55 -11.43 -8.06
N SER A 165 -7.23 -12.28 -8.81
CA SER A 165 -6.67 -12.87 -10.02
C SER A 165 -6.63 -11.80 -11.12
N ASN A 166 -5.73 -10.83 -10.96
CA ASN A 166 -5.37 -9.96 -12.06
C ASN A 166 -4.61 -10.82 -13.04
N GLY A 167 -5.18 -11.07 -14.21
CA GLY A 167 -4.61 -11.93 -15.25
C GLY A 167 -3.21 -11.53 -15.77
N ALA A 168 -2.53 -10.62 -15.09
CA ALA A 168 -1.14 -10.24 -15.33
C ALA A 168 -0.11 -11.10 -14.59
N HIS A 169 -0.48 -11.82 -13.52
CA HIS A 169 0.45 -12.72 -12.82
C HIS A 169 0.67 -14.07 -13.50
N GLY A 170 -0.13 -14.39 -14.53
CA GLY A 170 0.02 -15.65 -15.29
C GLY A 170 1.20 -15.68 -16.27
N LEU A 171 1.88 -14.57 -16.51
CA LEU A 171 2.98 -14.49 -17.48
C LEU A 171 4.38 -14.59 -16.86
N LEU A 172 4.52 -14.61 -15.55
CA LEU A 172 5.84 -14.67 -14.89
C LEU A 172 6.11 -15.96 -14.11
N CYS A 173 5.16 -16.91 -14.06
CA CYS A 173 5.37 -18.25 -13.51
C CYS A 173 5.78 -19.28 -14.57
N GLY A 174 6.44 -18.87 -15.62
CA GLY A 174 6.99 -19.75 -16.62
C GLY A 174 8.40 -19.31 -16.97
N ASN A 175 9.39 -19.98 -16.41
CA ASN A 175 10.81 -19.81 -16.72
C ASN A 175 11.38 -18.43 -16.36
N GLU A 176 11.95 -18.33 -15.21
CA GLU A 176 12.86 -17.27 -14.85
C GLU A 176 13.94 -17.04 -15.93
N PRO A 177 13.93 -15.93 -16.68
CA PRO A 177 15.19 -15.34 -17.07
C PRO A 177 15.61 -14.53 -15.84
N GLY A 178 16.27 -15.24 -14.93
CA GLY A 178 16.69 -14.72 -13.67
C GLY A 178 17.44 -13.40 -13.81
N ILE A 179 17.67 -12.77 -12.69
CA ILE A 179 18.59 -11.68 -12.38
C ILE A 179 19.81 -11.56 -13.35
N TRP A 180 20.19 -12.63 -13.99
CA TRP A 180 21.20 -12.71 -15.04
C TRP A 180 20.91 -11.89 -16.31
N GLY A 181 19.65 -11.75 -16.73
CA GLY A 181 19.28 -10.97 -17.90
C GLY A 181 19.50 -9.46 -17.69
N VAL A 182 19.19 -8.95 -16.51
CA VAL A 182 19.41 -7.53 -16.15
C VAL A 182 20.90 -7.25 -15.97
N LEU A 183 21.66 -8.19 -15.39
CA LEU A 183 23.10 -8.06 -15.23
C LEU A 183 23.84 -8.05 -16.57
N VAL A 184 23.40 -8.85 -17.55
CA VAL A 184 23.99 -8.88 -18.90
C VAL A 184 23.72 -7.56 -19.64
N MET A 185 22.52 -6.99 -19.50
CA MET A 185 22.21 -5.69 -20.13
C MET A 185 22.99 -4.54 -19.49
N MET A 186 23.17 -4.51 -18.19
CA MET A 186 24.01 -3.51 -17.51
C MET A 186 25.50 -3.71 -17.84
N GLY A 187 25.97 -4.93 -17.91
CA GLY A 187 27.36 -5.25 -18.30
C GLY A 187 27.71 -4.80 -19.71
N ALA A 188 26.80 -4.97 -20.68
CA ALA A 188 26.99 -4.52 -22.03
C ALA A 188 27.09 -2.99 -22.17
N ALA A 189 26.31 -2.26 -21.38
CA ALA A 189 26.35 -0.80 -21.37
C ALA A 189 27.68 -0.24 -20.81
N VAL A 190 28.26 -0.89 -19.82
CA VAL A 190 29.55 -0.50 -19.24
C VAL A 190 30.71 -0.81 -20.18
N LEU A 191 30.71 -1.97 -20.86
CA LEU A 191 31.73 -2.36 -21.78
C LEU A 191 31.71 -1.51 -23.05
N SER A 192 30.54 -1.13 -23.57
CA SER A 192 30.46 -0.23 -24.73
C SER A 192 30.91 1.20 -24.41
N GLY A 193 30.75 1.66 -23.17
CA GLY A 193 31.24 2.97 -22.73
C GLY A 193 32.77 3.06 -22.62
N VAL A 194 33.44 1.96 -22.34
CA VAL A 194 34.92 1.92 -22.26
C VAL A 194 35.57 1.95 -23.62
N TRP A 195 34.95 1.37 -24.65
CA TRP A 195 35.52 1.33 -26.03
C TRP A 195 35.43 2.69 -26.76
N THR A 196 34.59 3.60 -26.31
CA THR A 196 34.47 4.93 -26.93
C THR A 196 35.43 5.98 -26.32
N LEU A 197 36.24 5.59 -25.33
CA LEU A 197 37.17 6.48 -24.63
C LEU A 197 38.65 6.19 -24.93
N TRP A 198 38.90 5.32 -25.92
CA TRP A 198 40.27 5.07 -26.44
C TRP A 198 40.43 5.56 -27.87
#